data_672685c3808913240d6cab5c6d5a23e7
#
_entry.id   672685c3808913240d6cab5c6d5a23e7
#
_cell.length_a   1.000
_cell.length_b   1.000
_cell.length_c   1.000
_cell.angle_alpha   90.00
_cell.angle_beta   90.00
_cell.angle_gamma   90.00
#
_symmetry.space_group_name_H-M   'P 1'
#
loop_
_entity.id
_entity.type
_entity.pdbx_description
1 polymer ?
#
loop_
_entity_poly.entity_id
_entity_poly.type
_entity_poly.pdbx_seq_one_letter_code
_entity_poly.pdbx_strand_id
1 'polypeptide(L)'
;IFVVLPGIIAYVINLDPNTGELVRSLPEGFTSSDGSILNDNAAPWLIKNYIPVGIKGLILAALAAAIVSSLASMLNSTSTIFTMDIYKEFMDKNASDQKLVKVGRVVVVVALFIAMLIAPAFGNLGQVFQAIQEYTGVVSPGILAVFILGLFYKKATNNAAIWGILLSIPVAMYFKVVPKGWIEFIPPFAQGAFIGEIPFLHQMGITFLVTIFIIYTISYLEGNEDDPKGIKLSSKLFYTSPSFNIPAFAVLIITTILYAIFW
;
A
#
# COMPACT_ATOMS: atom_id res chain seq x y z
N ILE A 1 -5.55 -7.41 -13.93
CA ILE A 1 -6.59 -8.20 -14.62
C ILE A 1 -7.17 -9.25 -13.66
N PHE A 2 -6.40 -10.18 -13.11
CA PHE A 2 -6.91 -11.29 -12.28
C PHE A 2 -7.67 -10.84 -11.02
N VAL A 3 -7.32 -9.72 -10.43
CA VAL A 3 -7.99 -9.18 -9.22
C VAL A 3 -9.31 -8.48 -9.56
N VAL A 4 -9.38 -7.82 -10.71
CA VAL A 4 -10.54 -7.02 -11.14
C VAL A 4 -11.58 -7.88 -11.88
N LEU A 5 -11.13 -8.94 -12.56
CA LEU A 5 -11.99 -9.82 -13.35
C LEU A 5 -13.19 -10.39 -12.57
N PRO A 6 -13.05 -10.89 -11.34
CA PRO A 6 -14.21 -11.38 -10.57
C PRO A 6 -15.29 -10.32 -10.36
N GLY A 7 -14.89 -9.07 -10.10
CA GLY A 7 -15.83 -7.96 -9.97
C GLY A 7 -16.57 -7.66 -11.26
N ILE A 8 -15.85 -7.59 -12.38
CA ILE A 8 -16.43 -7.38 -13.72
C ILE A 8 -17.38 -8.53 -14.08
N ILE A 9 -16.99 -9.78 -13.86
CA ILE A 9 -17.84 -10.95 -14.14
C ILE A 9 -19.11 -10.90 -13.30
N ALA A 10 -18.99 -10.62 -11.99
CA ALA A 10 -20.14 -10.50 -11.12
C ALA A 10 -21.10 -9.38 -11.59
N TYR A 11 -20.56 -8.25 -12.04
CA TYR A 11 -21.36 -7.15 -12.59
C TYR A 11 -22.06 -7.54 -13.89
N VAL A 12 -21.31 -8.06 -14.87
CA VAL A 12 -21.84 -8.41 -16.22
C VAL A 12 -22.92 -9.50 -16.14
N ILE A 13 -22.77 -10.50 -15.27
CA ILE A 13 -23.79 -11.57 -15.10
C ILE A 13 -25.13 -11.02 -14.56
N ASN A 14 -25.08 -9.89 -13.86
CA ASN A 14 -26.27 -9.26 -13.30
C ASN A 14 -26.82 -8.09 -14.18
N LEU A 15 -26.28 -7.89 -15.41
CA LEU A 15 -26.85 -6.95 -16.37
C LEU A 15 -27.96 -7.59 -17.19
N ASP A 16 -29.02 -6.80 -17.51
CA ASP A 16 -29.99 -7.16 -18.52
C ASP A 16 -29.36 -7.06 -19.91
N PRO A 17 -29.35 -8.15 -20.70
CA PRO A 17 -28.79 -8.13 -22.04
C PRO A 17 -29.45 -7.13 -23.00
N ASN A 18 -30.72 -6.74 -22.73
CA ASN A 18 -31.51 -5.89 -23.61
C ASN A 18 -31.40 -4.39 -23.24
N THR A 19 -31.33 -4.09 -21.95
CA THR A 19 -31.33 -2.69 -21.47
C THR A 19 -29.94 -2.21 -21.03
N GLY A 20 -28.99 -3.13 -20.76
CA GLY A 20 -27.69 -2.79 -20.20
C GLY A 20 -27.77 -2.30 -18.75
N GLU A 21 -28.93 -2.33 -18.13
CA GLU A 21 -29.14 -1.97 -16.72
C GLU A 21 -29.03 -3.20 -15.82
N LEU A 22 -28.77 -3.00 -14.55
CA LEU A 22 -28.75 -4.08 -13.57
C LEU A 22 -30.17 -4.67 -13.41
N VAL A 23 -30.35 -5.93 -13.82
CA VAL A 23 -31.64 -6.64 -13.90
C VAL A 23 -32.31 -6.82 -12.56
N ARG A 24 -31.54 -6.78 -11.48
CA ARG A 24 -32.03 -7.02 -10.12
C ARG A 24 -31.35 -6.08 -9.14
N SER A 25 -32.07 -5.72 -8.09
CA SER A 25 -31.41 -5.41 -6.83
C SER A 25 -30.28 -6.42 -6.66
N LEU A 26 -29.03 -5.94 -6.54
CA LEU A 26 -27.86 -6.79 -6.36
C LEU A 26 -28.20 -7.93 -5.37
N PRO A 27 -27.73 -9.15 -5.62
CA PRO A 27 -28.07 -10.31 -4.77
C PRO A 27 -27.83 -9.99 -3.30
N GLU A 28 -28.62 -10.61 -2.40
CA GLU A 28 -28.42 -10.47 -0.95
C GLU A 28 -26.94 -10.65 -0.59
N GLY A 29 -26.38 -9.69 0.15
CA GLY A 29 -24.97 -9.65 0.51
C GLY A 29 -24.09 -8.72 -0.33
N PHE A 30 -24.60 -8.12 -1.41
CA PHE A 30 -23.87 -7.08 -2.17
C PHE A 30 -24.17 -5.67 -1.70
N THR A 31 -25.23 -5.47 -0.97
CA THR A 31 -25.62 -4.18 -0.41
C THR A 31 -25.48 -4.18 1.09
N SER A 32 -24.87 -3.11 1.60
CA SER A 32 -24.84 -2.81 3.03
C SER A 32 -26.22 -2.28 3.50
N SER A 33 -26.43 -2.21 4.80
CA SER A 33 -27.65 -1.64 5.40
C SER A 33 -27.91 -0.18 5.05
N ASP A 34 -26.90 0.55 4.60
CA ASP A 34 -26.96 1.94 4.12
C ASP A 34 -27.18 2.07 2.61
N GLY A 35 -27.34 0.96 1.88
CA GLY A 35 -27.53 0.90 0.44
C GLY A 35 -26.23 0.96 -0.37
N SER A 36 -25.06 1.05 0.26
CA SER A 36 -23.78 1.04 -0.46
C SER A 36 -23.44 -0.36 -1.02
N ILE A 37 -22.77 -0.39 -2.17
CA ILE A 37 -22.38 -1.64 -2.83
C ILE A 37 -21.11 -2.20 -2.15
N LEU A 38 -21.21 -3.42 -1.64
CA LEU A 38 -20.09 -4.16 -1.06
C LEU A 38 -19.30 -4.88 -2.15
N ASN A 39 -18.41 -4.17 -2.82
CA ASN A 39 -17.60 -4.72 -3.92
C ASN A 39 -16.72 -5.90 -3.49
N ASP A 40 -16.29 -5.93 -2.22
CA ASP A 40 -15.47 -7.02 -1.66
C ASP A 40 -16.19 -8.37 -1.64
N ASN A 41 -17.52 -8.36 -1.71
CA ASN A 41 -18.32 -9.59 -1.73
C ASN A 41 -18.45 -10.23 -3.13
N ALA A 42 -17.97 -9.58 -4.19
CA ALA A 42 -18.09 -10.10 -5.55
C ALA A 42 -17.39 -11.47 -5.73
N ALA A 43 -16.16 -11.60 -5.28
CA ALA A 43 -15.40 -12.85 -5.40
C ALA A 43 -16.00 -14.00 -4.53
N PRO A 44 -16.32 -13.79 -3.24
CA PRO A 44 -17.05 -14.77 -2.43
C PRO A 44 -18.38 -15.21 -3.04
N TRP A 45 -19.15 -14.28 -3.60
CA TRP A 45 -20.42 -14.57 -4.24
C TRP A 45 -20.27 -15.46 -5.48
N LEU A 46 -19.29 -15.17 -6.36
CA LEU A 46 -18.97 -16.03 -7.50
C LEU A 46 -18.55 -17.43 -7.08
N ILE A 47 -17.71 -17.55 -6.06
CA ILE A 47 -17.29 -18.85 -5.51
C ILE A 47 -18.50 -19.62 -4.98
N LYS A 48 -19.41 -18.93 -4.28
CA LYS A 48 -20.60 -19.56 -3.70
C LYS A 48 -21.54 -20.10 -4.78
N ASN A 49 -21.80 -19.37 -5.85
CA ASN A 49 -22.87 -19.65 -6.80
C ASN A 49 -22.43 -20.41 -8.05
N TYR A 50 -21.18 -20.22 -8.53
CA TYR A 50 -20.73 -20.76 -9.81
C TYR A 50 -19.69 -21.87 -9.70
N ILE A 51 -19.07 -22.05 -8.54
CA ILE A 51 -18.04 -23.07 -8.38
C ILE A 51 -18.63 -24.39 -7.85
N PRO A 52 -18.37 -25.54 -8.49
CA PRO A 52 -18.78 -26.86 -8.01
C PRO A 52 -18.20 -27.18 -6.63
N VAL A 53 -18.93 -27.98 -5.83
CA VAL A 53 -18.61 -28.25 -4.41
C VAL A 53 -17.18 -28.74 -4.21
N GLY A 54 -16.67 -29.66 -5.03
CA GLY A 54 -15.31 -30.20 -4.89
C GLY A 54 -14.21 -29.14 -5.17
N ILE A 55 -14.39 -28.35 -6.22
CA ILE A 55 -13.45 -27.27 -6.56
C ILE A 55 -13.53 -26.12 -5.56
N LYS A 56 -14.72 -25.86 -5.00
CA LYS A 56 -14.93 -24.86 -3.96
C LYS A 56 -14.02 -25.08 -2.74
N GLY A 57 -13.91 -26.33 -2.28
CA GLY A 57 -13.00 -26.68 -1.19
C GLY A 57 -11.54 -26.41 -1.53
N LEU A 58 -11.11 -26.72 -2.75
CA LEU A 58 -9.74 -26.44 -3.22
C LEU A 58 -9.44 -24.93 -3.26
N ILE A 59 -10.38 -24.12 -3.76
CA ILE A 59 -10.24 -22.66 -3.81
C ILE A 59 -10.14 -22.07 -2.40
N LEU A 60 -11.00 -22.53 -1.46
CA LEU A 60 -10.93 -22.05 -0.08
C LEU A 60 -9.63 -22.47 0.61
N ALA A 61 -9.14 -23.68 0.36
CA ALA A 61 -7.84 -24.12 0.87
C ALA A 61 -6.67 -23.28 0.28
N ALA A 62 -6.70 -23.00 -1.03
CA ALA A 62 -5.70 -22.15 -1.69
C ALA A 62 -5.73 -20.72 -1.14
N LEU A 63 -6.92 -20.16 -0.91
CA LEU A 63 -7.10 -18.84 -0.30
C LEU A 63 -6.55 -18.80 1.13
N ALA A 64 -6.88 -19.80 1.94
CA ALA A 64 -6.34 -19.92 3.29
C ALA A 64 -4.81 -20.02 3.29
N ALA A 65 -4.23 -20.84 2.39
CA ALA A 65 -2.78 -20.95 2.23
C ALA A 65 -2.12 -19.63 1.84
N ALA A 66 -2.72 -18.87 0.92
CA ALA A 66 -2.22 -17.57 0.49
C ALA A 66 -2.24 -16.55 1.65
N ILE A 67 -3.33 -16.52 2.43
CA ILE A 67 -3.46 -15.65 3.62
C ILE A 67 -2.38 -16.01 4.65
N VAL A 68 -2.23 -17.30 4.98
CA VAL A 68 -1.24 -17.76 5.97
C VAL A 68 0.19 -17.41 5.51
N SER A 69 0.50 -17.60 4.22
CA SER A 69 1.81 -17.27 3.66
C SER A 69 2.13 -15.78 3.77
N SER A 70 1.19 -14.92 3.41
CA SER A 70 1.36 -13.46 3.52
C SER A 70 1.50 -13.02 4.98
N LEU A 71 0.64 -13.54 5.86
CA LEU A 71 0.67 -13.23 7.29
C LEU A 71 2.00 -13.66 7.93
N ALA A 72 2.48 -14.86 7.60
CA ALA A 72 3.78 -15.35 8.09
C ALA A 72 4.94 -14.44 7.68
N SER A 73 4.95 -13.96 6.43
CA SER A 73 5.97 -13.04 5.94
C SER A 73 5.91 -11.68 6.64
N MET A 74 4.72 -11.13 6.85
CA MET A 74 4.54 -9.86 7.55
C MET A 74 4.96 -9.95 9.02
N LEU A 75 4.56 -11.00 9.71
CA LEU A 75 4.94 -11.25 11.11
C LEU A 75 6.44 -11.45 11.27
N ASN A 76 7.07 -12.19 10.33
CA ASN A 76 8.51 -12.39 10.34
C ASN A 76 9.27 -11.07 10.14
N SER A 77 8.84 -10.24 9.18
CA SER A 77 9.44 -8.93 8.94
C SER A 77 9.27 -8.00 10.15
N THR A 78 8.07 -7.94 10.74
CA THR A 78 7.81 -7.15 11.96
C THR A 78 8.70 -7.61 13.12
N SER A 79 8.81 -8.92 13.31
CA SER A 79 9.67 -9.50 14.34
C SER A 79 11.15 -9.16 14.12
N THR A 80 11.62 -9.24 12.89
CA THR A 80 13.02 -8.96 12.55
C THR A 80 13.35 -7.49 12.78
N ILE A 81 12.51 -6.58 12.29
CA ILE A 81 12.67 -5.13 12.47
C ILE A 81 12.67 -4.79 13.96
N PHE A 82 11.69 -5.27 14.72
CA PHE A 82 11.64 -5.00 16.15
C PHE A 82 12.88 -5.53 16.88
N THR A 83 13.28 -6.77 16.58
CA THR A 83 14.36 -7.44 17.30
C THR A 83 15.73 -6.83 16.97
N MET A 84 15.99 -6.52 15.69
CA MET A 84 17.29 -6.03 15.25
C MET A 84 17.42 -4.52 15.40
N ASP A 85 16.39 -3.76 15.02
CA ASP A 85 16.49 -2.31 14.94
C ASP A 85 16.05 -1.62 16.25
N ILE A 86 15.16 -2.26 17.03
CA ILE A 86 14.68 -1.67 18.28
C ILE A 86 15.30 -2.36 19.47
N TYR A 87 15.10 -3.68 19.64
CA TYR A 87 15.53 -4.36 20.84
C TYR A 87 17.06 -4.39 20.98
N LYS A 88 17.77 -4.84 19.94
CA LYS A 88 19.23 -4.95 19.97
C LYS A 88 19.90 -3.57 20.04
N GLU A 89 19.36 -2.56 19.35
CA GLU A 89 20.00 -1.24 19.32
C GLU A 89 19.75 -0.41 20.59
N PHE A 90 18.53 -0.46 21.14
CA PHE A 90 18.12 0.40 22.26
C PHE A 90 18.01 -0.30 23.61
N MET A 91 17.76 -1.61 23.65
CA MET A 91 17.50 -2.33 24.91
C MET A 91 18.65 -3.23 25.35
N ASP A 92 19.26 -3.99 24.42
CA ASP A 92 20.35 -4.92 24.76
C ASP A 92 21.31 -5.09 23.57
N LYS A 93 22.33 -4.25 23.51
CA LYS A 93 23.34 -4.26 22.43
C LYS A 93 24.19 -5.53 22.40
N ASN A 94 24.32 -6.23 23.53
CA ASN A 94 25.10 -7.43 23.68
C ASN A 94 24.26 -8.72 23.73
N ALA A 95 22.99 -8.63 23.29
CA ALA A 95 22.10 -9.77 23.28
C ALA A 95 22.66 -10.91 22.43
N SER A 96 22.68 -12.12 23.01
CA SER A 96 23.05 -13.33 22.27
C SER A 96 21.99 -13.67 21.20
N ASP A 97 22.42 -14.37 20.14
CA ASP A 97 21.52 -14.79 19.05
C ASP A 97 20.32 -15.59 19.57
N GLN A 98 20.55 -16.46 20.57
CA GLN A 98 19.49 -17.23 21.22
C GLN A 98 18.45 -16.33 21.91
N LYS A 99 18.89 -15.22 22.52
CA LYS A 99 18.00 -14.23 23.14
C LYS A 99 17.21 -13.46 22.09
N LEU A 100 17.86 -13.04 21.01
CA LEU A 100 17.21 -12.37 19.88
C LEU A 100 16.10 -13.24 19.25
N VAL A 101 16.37 -14.53 19.03
CA VAL A 101 15.35 -15.47 18.54
C VAL A 101 14.16 -15.61 19.50
N LYS A 102 14.42 -15.66 20.82
CA LYS A 102 13.31 -15.70 21.80
C LYS A 102 12.48 -14.43 21.78
N VAL A 103 13.12 -13.26 21.76
CA VAL A 103 12.42 -11.97 21.63
C VAL A 103 11.60 -11.94 20.36
N GLY A 104 12.17 -12.34 19.22
CA GLY A 104 11.46 -12.38 17.95
C GLY A 104 10.20 -13.25 17.99
N ARG A 105 10.25 -14.43 18.62
CA ARG A 105 9.08 -15.30 18.81
C ARG A 105 7.99 -14.62 19.64
N VAL A 106 8.37 -13.94 20.73
CA VAL A 106 7.40 -13.19 21.56
C VAL A 106 6.77 -12.07 20.75
N VAL A 107 7.55 -11.34 19.97
CA VAL A 107 7.04 -10.26 19.10
C VAL A 107 6.02 -10.77 18.09
N VAL A 108 6.29 -11.92 17.45
CA VAL A 108 5.32 -12.56 16.52
C VAL A 108 3.99 -12.84 17.21
N VAL A 109 4.03 -13.43 18.41
CA VAL A 109 2.80 -13.78 19.16
C VAL A 109 2.05 -12.51 19.56
N VAL A 110 2.75 -11.50 20.08
CA VAL A 110 2.14 -10.21 20.46
C VAL A 110 1.54 -9.50 19.24
N ALA A 111 2.29 -9.42 18.14
CA ALA A 111 1.81 -8.79 16.91
C ALA A 111 0.57 -9.49 16.35
N LEU A 112 0.57 -10.83 16.35
CA LEU A 112 -0.59 -11.62 15.94
C LEU A 112 -1.81 -11.35 16.84
N PHE A 113 -1.60 -11.31 18.14
CA PHE A 113 -2.68 -11.02 19.09
C PHE A 113 -3.26 -9.63 18.90
N ILE A 114 -2.41 -8.60 18.71
CA ILE A 114 -2.85 -7.24 18.38
C ILE A 114 -3.64 -7.21 17.07
N ALA A 115 -3.15 -7.90 16.03
CA ALA A 115 -3.84 -7.99 14.75
C ALA A 115 -5.23 -8.62 14.89
N MET A 116 -5.37 -9.67 15.71
CA MET A 116 -6.67 -10.30 15.98
C MET A 116 -7.65 -9.38 16.71
N LEU A 117 -7.16 -8.52 17.61
CA LEU A 117 -8.00 -7.54 18.31
C LEU A 117 -8.48 -6.41 17.39
N ILE A 118 -7.64 -6.01 16.44
CA ILE A 118 -7.95 -4.91 15.50
C ILE A 118 -8.79 -5.39 14.32
N ALA A 119 -8.65 -6.66 13.91
CA ALA A 119 -9.32 -7.22 12.73
C ALA A 119 -10.84 -6.95 12.66
N PRO A 120 -11.64 -7.05 13.74
CA PRO A 120 -13.06 -6.76 13.68
C PRO A 120 -13.40 -5.31 13.28
N ALA A 121 -12.53 -4.35 13.60
CA ALA A 121 -12.74 -2.94 13.23
C ALA A 121 -12.73 -2.73 11.71
N PHE A 122 -12.02 -3.58 10.96
CA PHE A 122 -11.99 -3.52 9.49
C PHE A 122 -13.27 -4.08 8.84
N GLY A 123 -14.05 -4.88 9.53
CA GLY A 123 -15.30 -5.45 9.02
C GLY A 123 -16.38 -4.42 8.71
N ASN A 124 -16.27 -3.21 9.28
CA ASN A 124 -17.20 -2.09 9.06
C ASN A 124 -16.79 -1.18 7.90
N LEU A 125 -15.66 -1.47 7.24
CA LEU A 125 -15.20 -0.71 6.08
C LEU A 125 -15.84 -1.29 4.82
N GLY A 126 -16.55 -0.47 4.05
CA GLY A 126 -17.26 -0.90 2.85
C GLY A 126 -16.35 -1.46 1.75
N GLN A 127 -15.08 -1.00 1.69
CA GLN A 127 -14.04 -1.48 0.77
C GLN A 127 -12.72 -1.64 1.52
N VAL A 128 -12.52 -2.82 2.11
CA VAL A 128 -11.35 -3.10 2.97
C VAL A 128 -10.03 -2.96 2.20
N PHE A 129 -9.98 -3.47 0.97
CA PHE A 129 -8.78 -3.38 0.14
C PHE A 129 -8.39 -1.92 -0.14
N GLN A 130 -9.33 -1.07 -0.52
CA GLN A 130 -9.09 0.35 -0.76
C GLN A 130 -8.66 1.06 0.51
N ALA A 131 -9.32 0.79 1.64
CA ALA A 131 -8.97 1.37 2.92
C ALA A 131 -7.52 1.03 3.34
N ILE A 132 -7.10 -0.23 3.21
CA ILE A 132 -5.72 -0.65 3.48
C ILE A 132 -4.73 0.11 2.57
N GLN A 133 -5.03 0.21 1.29
CA GLN A 133 -4.21 0.94 0.32
C GLN A 133 -4.09 2.43 0.69
N GLU A 134 -5.19 3.06 1.05
CA GLU A 134 -5.22 4.47 1.46
C GLU A 134 -4.41 4.72 2.74
N TYR A 135 -4.52 3.86 3.76
CA TYR A 135 -3.74 4.01 4.99
C TYR A 135 -2.25 3.76 4.77
N THR A 136 -1.91 2.76 3.96
CA THR A 136 -0.52 2.50 3.57
C THR A 136 0.04 3.68 2.77
N GLY A 137 -0.80 4.34 1.96
CA GLY A 137 -0.48 5.53 1.19
C GLY A 137 -0.10 6.77 2.01
N VAL A 138 -0.36 6.78 3.31
CA VAL A 138 0.06 7.88 4.20
C VAL A 138 1.58 7.85 4.45
N VAL A 139 2.16 6.66 4.53
CA VAL A 139 3.58 6.49 4.91
C VAL A 139 4.47 6.17 3.71
N SER A 140 3.96 5.38 2.76
CA SER A 140 4.74 4.87 1.62
C SER A 140 5.40 5.94 0.75
N PRO A 141 4.76 7.08 0.42
CA PRO A 141 5.39 8.10 -0.42
C PRO A 141 6.63 8.71 0.21
N GLY A 142 6.60 8.96 1.52
CA GLY A 142 7.73 9.49 2.28
C GLY A 142 8.92 8.53 2.28
N ILE A 143 8.67 7.26 2.56
CA ILE A 143 9.69 6.22 2.54
C ILE A 143 10.29 6.10 1.13
N LEU A 144 9.46 6.04 0.09
CA LEU A 144 9.92 5.94 -1.29
C LEU A 144 10.80 7.13 -1.69
N ALA A 145 10.42 8.36 -1.30
CA ALA A 145 11.20 9.56 -1.58
C ALA A 145 12.59 9.51 -0.94
N VAL A 146 12.66 9.08 0.33
CA VAL A 146 13.94 8.93 1.03
C VAL A 146 14.81 7.87 0.38
N PHE A 147 14.23 6.72 0.00
CA PHE A 147 14.98 5.67 -0.71
C PHE A 147 15.53 6.15 -2.05
N ILE A 148 14.70 6.79 -2.86
CA ILE A 148 15.14 7.29 -4.19
C ILE A 148 16.23 8.34 -4.03
N LEU A 149 16.05 9.32 -3.15
CA LEU A 149 17.06 10.36 -2.96
C LEU A 149 18.32 9.81 -2.28
N GLY A 150 18.19 8.89 -1.34
CA GLY A 150 19.35 8.23 -0.74
C GLY A 150 20.18 7.41 -1.73
N LEU A 151 19.55 6.83 -2.75
CA LEU A 151 20.24 6.10 -3.82
C LEU A 151 20.83 7.01 -4.90
N PHE A 152 20.07 8.05 -5.33
CA PHE A 152 20.40 8.81 -6.53
C PHE A 152 20.93 10.20 -6.25
N TYR A 153 20.67 10.78 -5.08
CA TYR A 153 21.10 12.12 -4.70
C TYR A 153 22.20 12.07 -3.62
N LYS A 154 23.45 12.18 -4.03
CA LYS A 154 24.63 12.05 -3.15
C LYS A 154 24.70 13.08 -2.03
N LYS A 155 23.98 14.18 -2.15
CA LYS A 155 23.96 15.28 -1.20
C LYS A 155 22.81 15.19 -0.21
N ALA A 156 22.04 14.09 -0.22
CA ALA A 156 20.99 13.86 0.73
C ALA A 156 21.57 13.66 2.14
N THR A 157 21.21 14.53 3.07
CA THR A 157 21.67 14.46 4.45
C THR A 157 20.77 13.55 5.29
N ASN A 158 21.30 13.01 6.38
CA ASN A 158 20.55 12.18 7.29
C ASN A 158 19.38 12.95 7.94
N ASN A 159 19.59 14.20 8.31
CA ASN A 159 18.52 15.05 8.88
C ASN A 159 17.42 15.31 7.85
N ALA A 160 17.80 15.59 6.58
CA ALA A 160 16.82 15.77 5.51
C ALA A 160 15.94 14.51 5.31
N ALA A 161 16.52 13.31 5.40
CA ALA A 161 15.78 12.06 5.31
C ALA A 161 14.80 11.90 6.48
N ILE A 162 15.24 12.17 7.71
CA ILE A 162 14.39 12.10 8.91
C ILE A 162 13.24 13.09 8.82
N TRP A 163 13.52 14.37 8.53
CA TRP A 163 12.48 15.38 8.40
C TRP A 163 11.58 15.13 7.19
N GLY A 164 12.13 14.61 6.11
CA GLY A 164 11.35 14.20 4.94
C GLY A 164 10.27 13.17 5.29
N ILE A 165 10.62 12.11 6.01
CA ILE A 165 9.64 11.10 6.48
C ILE A 165 8.65 11.72 7.48
N LEU A 166 9.14 12.43 8.49
CA LEU A 166 8.29 13.00 9.53
C LEU A 166 7.27 14.00 8.96
N LEU A 167 7.66 14.82 8.00
CA LEU A 167 6.78 15.81 7.39
C LEU A 167 5.89 15.21 6.30
N SER A 168 6.25 14.08 5.69
CA SER A 168 5.40 13.42 4.71
C SER A 168 4.08 12.93 5.31
N ILE A 169 4.08 12.50 6.58
CA ILE A 169 2.90 12.01 7.26
C ILE A 169 1.83 13.11 7.43
N PRO A 170 2.11 14.29 8.02
CA PRO A 170 1.12 15.36 8.09
C PRO A 170 0.67 15.87 6.71
N VAL A 171 1.55 15.88 5.69
CA VAL A 171 1.16 16.23 4.33
C VAL A 171 0.15 15.23 3.76
N ALA A 172 0.41 13.93 3.89
CA ALA A 172 -0.52 12.88 3.46
C ALA A 172 -1.84 12.92 4.24
N MET A 173 -1.77 13.15 5.56
CA MET A 173 -2.95 13.27 6.42
C MET A 173 -3.78 14.50 6.07
N TYR A 174 -3.15 15.62 5.69
CA TYR A 174 -3.85 16.80 5.22
C TYR A 174 -4.80 16.49 4.06
N PHE A 175 -4.32 15.80 3.02
CA PHE A 175 -5.15 15.40 1.88
C PHE A 175 -6.27 14.44 2.25
N LYS A 176 -6.13 13.70 3.34
CA LYS A 176 -7.12 12.71 3.79
C LYS A 176 -8.18 13.30 4.71
N VAL A 177 -7.79 14.23 5.57
CA VAL A 177 -8.63 14.76 6.64
C VAL A 177 -9.42 15.98 6.17
N VAL A 178 -8.80 16.87 5.40
CA VAL A 178 -9.40 18.12 4.95
C VAL A 178 -10.64 17.92 4.06
N PRO A 179 -10.64 17.03 3.05
CA PRO A 179 -11.84 16.81 2.24
C PRO A 179 -13.01 16.20 3.02
N LYS A 180 -12.73 15.51 4.14
CA LYS A 180 -13.75 14.87 4.97
C LYS A 180 -14.34 15.78 6.04
N GLY A 181 -13.89 17.04 6.14
CA GLY A 181 -14.39 18.01 7.11
C GLY A 181 -14.11 17.66 8.57
N TRP A 182 -13.14 16.80 8.86
CA TRP A 182 -12.83 16.37 10.24
C TRP A 182 -12.16 17.44 11.10
N ILE A 183 -11.72 18.53 10.49
CA ILE A 183 -11.08 19.64 11.19
C ILE A 183 -11.78 20.94 10.80
N GLU A 184 -12.69 21.41 11.64
CA GLU A 184 -13.42 22.68 11.47
C GLU A 184 -12.50 23.93 11.55
N PHE A 185 -11.30 23.76 12.09
CA PHE A 185 -10.34 24.84 12.31
C PHE A 185 -9.50 25.22 11.06
N ILE A 186 -9.59 24.45 9.98
CA ILE A 186 -8.84 24.77 8.76
C ILE A 186 -9.61 25.83 7.96
N PRO A 187 -8.93 26.92 7.52
CA PRO A 187 -9.59 28.00 6.78
C PRO A 187 -10.37 27.52 5.56
N PRO A 188 -11.47 28.17 5.17
CA PRO A 188 -12.35 27.76 4.07
C PRO A 188 -11.66 27.56 2.72
N PHE A 189 -10.52 28.22 2.46
CA PHE A 189 -9.73 28.02 1.25
C PHE A 189 -9.11 26.60 1.17
N ALA A 190 -8.98 25.92 2.29
CA ALA A 190 -8.53 24.55 2.38
C ALA A 190 -9.70 23.55 2.43
N GLN A 191 -10.92 24.03 2.66
CA GLN A 191 -12.15 23.23 2.66
C GLN A 191 -12.77 23.24 1.27
N GLY A 192 -12.32 22.37 0.39
CA GLY A 192 -13.10 21.99 -0.79
C GLY A 192 -13.08 22.90 -2.02
N ALA A 193 -12.58 24.14 -1.95
CA ALA A 193 -12.57 25.01 -3.14
C ALA A 193 -11.44 24.65 -4.14
N PHE A 194 -10.38 24.03 -3.66
CA PHE A 194 -9.22 23.63 -4.49
C PHE A 194 -8.90 22.14 -4.46
N ILE A 195 -9.42 21.42 -3.46
CA ILE A 195 -9.12 20.01 -3.24
C ILE A 195 -10.46 19.29 -3.15
N GLY A 196 -11.12 19.13 -4.29
CA GLY A 196 -12.17 18.13 -4.43
C GLY A 196 -11.63 16.76 -4.05
N GLU A 197 -12.46 15.72 -4.04
CA GLU A 197 -12.01 14.35 -3.73
C GLU A 197 -10.92 13.91 -4.73
N ILE A 198 -9.67 14.26 -4.44
CA ILE A 198 -8.52 13.82 -5.22
C ILE A 198 -8.38 12.32 -5.02
N PRO A 199 -8.35 11.50 -6.08
CA PRO A 199 -8.11 10.08 -5.95
C PRO A 199 -6.84 9.79 -5.14
N PHE A 200 -6.87 8.78 -4.27
CA PHE A 200 -5.80 8.51 -3.31
C PHE A 200 -4.42 8.34 -3.96
N LEU A 201 -4.35 7.80 -5.18
CA LEU A 201 -3.10 7.69 -5.94
C LEU A 201 -2.48 9.05 -6.26
N HIS A 202 -3.30 10.05 -6.60
CA HIS A 202 -2.81 11.42 -6.83
C HIS A 202 -2.33 12.07 -5.52
N GLN A 203 -3.05 11.82 -4.41
CA GLN A 203 -2.60 12.27 -3.08
C GLN A 203 -1.21 11.70 -2.74
N MET A 204 -0.99 10.40 -3.00
CA MET A 204 0.32 9.75 -2.82
C MET A 204 1.39 10.39 -3.71
N GLY A 205 1.08 10.64 -4.99
CA GLY A 205 2.00 11.29 -5.94
C GLY A 205 2.39 12.70 -5.50
N ILE A 206 1.43 13.50 -5.06
CA ILE A 206 1.70 14.87 -4.54
C ILE A 206 2.54 14.80 -3.27
N THR A 207 2.19 13.92 -2.33
CA THR A 207 2.97 13.74 -1.09
C THR A 207 4.40 13.33 -1.39
N PHE A 208 4.62 12.43 -2.35
CA PHE A 208 5.94 12.03 -2.81
C PHE A 208 6.76 13.21 -3.34
N LEU A 209 6.18 14.02 -4.25
CA LEU A 209 6.85 15.19 -4.81
C LEU A 209 7.17 16.25 -3.75
N VAL A 210 6.23 16.52 -2.85
CA VAL A 210 6.45 17.44 -1.72
C VAL A 210 7.57 16.93 -0.81
N THR A 211 7.62 15.64 -0.54
CA THR A 211 8.68 15.04 0.28
C THR A 211 10.05 15.16 -0.40
N ILE A 212 10.12 14.90 -1.71
CA ILE A 212 11.36 15.13 -2.49
C ILE A 212 11.82 16.58 -2.34
N PHE A 213 10.90 17.53 -2.50
CA PHE A 213 11.20 18.94 -2.37
C PHE A 213 11.70 19.31 -0.97
N ILE A 214 11.08 18.77 0.09
CA ILE A 214 11.51 18.96 1.47
C ILE A 214 12.93 18.45 1.67
N ILE A 215 13.21 17.21 1.26
CA ILE A 215 14.54 16.60 1.42
C ILE A 215 15.59 17.39 0.66
N TYR A 216 15.29 17.77 -0.57
CA TYR A 216 16.20 18.56 -1.38
C TYR A 216 16.51 19.92 -0.72
N THR A 217 15.48 20.61 -0.22
CA THR A 217 15.61 21.93 0.42
C THR A 217 16.44 21.85 1.70
N ILE A 218 16.16 20.88 2.57
CA ILE A 218 16.91 20.70 3.81
C ILE A 218 18.36 20.35 3.51
N SER A 219 18.61 19.42 2.60
CA SER A 219 19.97 19.05 2.20
C SER A 219 20.76 20.23 1.61
N TYR A 220 20.08 21.08 0.85
CA TYR A 220 20.70 22.29 0.32
C TYR A 220 21.08 23.30 1.42
N LEU A 221 20.21 23.46 2.42
CA LEU A 221 20.46 24.36 3.56
C LEU A 221 21.55 23.84 4.51
N GLU A 222 21.75 22.53 4.59
CA GLU A 222 22.77 21.90 5.43
C GLU A 222 24.18 21.89 4.82
N GLY A 223 24.38 22.51 3.67
CA GLY A 223 25.71 22.72 3.07
C GLY A 223 25.93 22.05 1.73
N ASN A 224 24.99 21.23 1.26
CA ASN A 224 24.99 20.62 -0.07
C ASN A 224 26.30 19.87 -0.42
N GLU A 225 26.94 19.25 0.58
CA GLU A 225 28.16 18.48 0.42
C GLU A 225 27.86 17.02 0.06
N ASP A 226 28.77 16.39 -0.70
CA ASP A 226 28.62 14.98 -1.06
C ASP A 226 28.84 14.08 0.19
N ASP A 227 27.89 13.21 0.53
CA ASP A 227 28.05 12.23 1.59
C ASP A 227 29.14 11.21 1.18
N PRO A 228 30.24 11.07 1.95
CA PRO A 228 31.28 10.11 1.66
C PRO A 228 30.78 8.64 1.69
N LYS A 229 29.67 8.37 2.36
CA LYS A 229 28.99 7.07 2.39
C LYS A 229 28.00 6.88 1.26
N GLY A 230 27.73 7.92 0.45
CA GLY A 230 26.79 7.88 -0.67
C GLY A 230 27.17 6.82 -1.71
N ILE A 231 26.16 6.13 -2.24
CA ILE A 231 26.36 5.11 -3.27
C ILE A 231 26.91 5.76 -4.54
N LYS A 232 28.07 5.29 -5.00
CA LYS A 232 28.65 5.73 -6.28
C LYS A 232 27.90 5.04 -7.41
N LEU A 233 26.93 5.73 -8.00
CA LEU A 233 26.25 5.27 -9.19
C LEU A 233 27.24 5.20 -10.35
N SER A 234 27.55 4.00 -10.80
CA SER A 234 28.29 3.78 -12.03
C SER A 234 27.33 3.35 -13.14
N SER A 235 27.62 3.76 -14.38
CA SER A 235 26.82 3.32 -15.55
C SER A 235 26.73 1.80 -15.68
N LYS A 236 27.70 1.08 -15.09
CA LYS A 236 27.69 -0.40 -15.04
C LYS A 236 26.52 -1.01 -14.27
N LEU A 237 25.96 -0.28 -13.29
CA LEU A 237 24.78 -0.71 -12.52
C LEU A 237 23.51 -0.85 -13.38
N PHE A 238 23.46 -0.11 -14.48
CA PHE A 238 22.33 -0.12 -15.43
C PHE A 238 22.56 -1.05 -16.64
N TYR A 239 23.70 -1.73 -16.69
CA TYR A 239 23.97 -2.72 -17.72
C TYR A 239 23.23 -4.02 -17.39
N THR A 240 22.18 -4.27 -18.12
CA THR A 240 21.37 -5.49 -18.01
C THR A 240 21.60 -6.40 -19.20
N SER A 241 21.48 -7.71 -19.00
CA SER A 241 21.66 -8.68 -20.06
C SER A 241 20.51 -8.61 -21.10
N PRO A 242 20.76 -8.95 -22.37
CA PRO A 242 19.69 -9.03 -23.38
C PRO A 242 18.53 -9.95 -22.98
N SER A 243 18.82 -11.02 -22.23
CA SER A 243 17.83 -11.95 -21.70
C SER A 243 16.87 -11.30 -20.68
N PHE A 244 17.30 -10.23 -20.00
CA PHE A 244 16.45 -9.44 -19.13
C PHE A 244 15.74 -8.31 -19.92
N ASN A 245 16.45 -7.65 -20.83
CA ASN A 245 15.91 -6.49 -21.53
C ASN A 245 14.71 -6.83 -22.43
N ILE A 246 14.76 -7.96 -23.13
CA ILE A 246 13.68 -8.38 -24.04
C ILE A 246 12.35 -8.54 -23.28
N PRO A 247 12.25 -9.38 -22.21
CA PRO A 247 11.00 -9.48 -21.47
C PRO A 247 10.62 -8.20 -20.73
N ALA A 248 11.58 -7.39 -20.25
CA ALA A 248 11.28 -6.11 -19.59
C ALA A 248 10.63 -5.11 -20.56
N PHE A 249 11.17 -4.97 -21.78
CA PHE A 249 10.55 -4.15 -22.81
C PHE A 249 9.20 -4.69 -23.28
N ALA A 250 9.04 -6.01 -23.37
CA ALA A 250 7.75 -6.61 -23.71
C ALA A 250 6.68 -6.26 -22.65
N VAL A 251 7.01 -6.34 -21.36
CA VAL A 251 6.10 -5.93 -20.27
C VAL A 251 5.76 -4.45 -20.37
N LEU A 252 6.75 -3.57 -20.59
CA LEU A 252 6.51 -2.13 -20.74
C LEU A 252 5.57 -1.84 -21.93
N ILE A 253 5.80 -2.45 -23.07
CA ILE A 253 4.98 -2.28 -24.28
C ILE A 253 3.54 -2.74 -24.01
N ILE A 254 3.36 -3.96 -23.46
CA ILE A 254 2.04 -4.51 -23.14
C ILE A 254 1.31 -3.59 -22.14
N THR A 255 1.99 -3.14 -21.10
CA THR A 255 1.40 -2.23 -20.11
C THR A 255 0.99 -0.91 -20.76
N THR A 256 1.84 -0.31 -21.58
CA THR A 256 1.54 0.93 -22.29
C THR A 256 0.34 0.78 -23.22
N ILE A 257 0.26 -0.32 -23.96
CA ILE A 257 -0.87 -0.61 -24.85
C ILE A 257 -2.17 -0.77 -24.05
N LEU A 258 -2.13 -1.51 -22.94
CA LEU A 258 -3.30 -1.66 -22.06
C LEU A 258 -3.78 -0.32 -21.52
N TYR A 259 -2.86 0.53 -21.06
CA TYR A 259 -3.23 1.88 -20.62
C TYR A 259 -3.78 2.73 -21.76
N ALA A 260 -3.22 2.67 -22.97
CA ALA A 260 -3.71 3.43 -24.12
C ALA A 260 -5.11 3.01 -24.59
N ILE A 261 -5.49 1.72 -24.39
CA ILE A 261 -6.79 1.20 -24.80
C ILE A 261 -7.88 1.45 -23.74
N PHE A 262 -7.53 1.34 -22.46
CA PHE A 262 -8.50 1.33 -21.36
C PHE A 262 -8.50 2.59 -20.48
N TRP A 263 -7.69 3.61 -20.83
CA TRP A 263 -7.66 4.90 -20.13
C TRP A 263 -8.73 5.85 -20.62
#